data_f9b5cbbe0e5c107ca2be093a14e555f9
#
_entry.id   f9b5cbbe0e5c107ca2be093a14e555f9
#
_cell.length_a   1.000
_cell.length_b   1.000
_cell.length_c   1.000
_cell.angle_alpha   90.00
_cell.angle_beta   90.00
_cell.angle_gamma   90.00
#
_symmetry.space_group_name_H-M   'P 1'
#
loop_
_entity.id
_entity.type
_entity.pdbx_description
1 polymer ?
#
loop_
_entity_poly.entity_id
_entity_poly.type
_entity_poly.pdbx_seq_one_letter_code
_entity_poly.pdbx_strand_id
1 'polypeptide(L)'
;MNIRTITWLIPLGAALLAGAALAYDCTDLPEWKRQAYYLPGAEVQYLEIAYRNDSDDASKRDYPNEGYPWASLGACDDPGGGGGGVSEDPQPLSIYGAWHCGNDYCTWASVRKMDEFDEKNHWLIDRGDDKPSVNLVVLSFVHPLTLLRETVITFASDGETIIGCDPCGVPIGMNADVVDYFKDAGIRVMLSIGGITYVDPWNEALAENARQLGLNAAAVAAELGVGIEIDYEENRNPNLDGLQTFIDAYRSVHPYEADGINPAARLTIDLAAGDRWLIALTERATADWLNTDDPVLDYANAMVTPRQPTADDAIANWQEHIDGKPQYDPPIPPLAPAKLTGSLWLAGRKPEPECVDFANSLQHPDATGDFVQTVMPNGAGTTHGMLGYMFWAAECQGTRTSCTTPPNTCEGGMGAAAAHYDIDVPMLELRQD
;
A
#
# COMPACT_ATOMS: atom_id res chain seq x y z
N MET A 1 -64.91 42.21 26.48
CA MET A 1 -63.45 42.13 26.27
C MET A 1 -62.99 40.77 26.78
N ASN A 2 -62.97 39.77 25.89
CA ASN A 2 -62.74 38.37 26.26
C ASN A 2 -61.28 38.00 25.94
N ILE A 3 -60.52 37.74 26.98
CA ILE A 3 -59.13 37.23 26.88
C ILE A 3 -59.24 35.72 26.77
N ARG A 4 -58.83 35.15 25.59
CA ARG A 4 -58.70 33.71 25.39
C ARG A 4 -57.27 33.32 25.77
N THR A 5 -57.16 32.47 26.78
CA THR A 5 -55.94 31.79 27.18
C THR A 5 -55.66 30.65 26.19
N ILE A 6 -54.50 30.73 25.52
CA ILE A 6 -54.03 29.64 24.62
C ILE A 6 -53.05 28.79 25.46
N THR A 7 -53.48 27.55 25.72
CA THR A 7 -52.65 26.53 26.36
C THR A 7 -51.84 25.80 25.30
N TRP A 8 -50.53 25.91 25.37
CA TRP A 8 -49.61 25.14 24.55
C TRP A 8 -49.40 23.75 25.14
N LEU A 9 -49.86 22.73 24.44
CA LEU A 9 -49.50 21.32 24.69
C LEU A 9 -48.12 21.07 24.08
N ILE A 10 -47.13 20.78 24.93
CA ILE A 10 -45.82 20.28 24.53
C ILE A 10 -45.99 18.78 24.26
N PRO A 11 -45.66 18.25 23.07
CA PRO A 11 -45.64 16.82 22.90
C PRO A 11 -44.42 16.23 23.61
N LEU A 12 -44.64 15.24 24.46
CA LEU A 12 -43.58 14.39 25.00
C LEU A 12 -42.88 13.71 23.83
N GLY A 13 -41.63 14.05 23.62
CA GLY A 13 -40.74 13.33 22.73
C GLY A 13 -40.54 11.91 23.25
N ALA A 14 -40.91 10.93 22.45
CA ALA A 14 -40.50 9.54 22.64
C ALA A 14 -38.99 9.48 22.47
N ALA A 15 -38.27 9.26 23.56
CA ALA A 15 -36.88 8.87 23.50
C ALA A 15 -36.82 7.47 22.85
N LEU A 16 -36.36 7.40 21.62
CA LEU A 16 -35.92 6.15 21.03
C LEU A 16 -34.70 5.69 21.84
N LEU A 17 -34.92 4.71 22.70
CA LEU A 17 -33.83 3.89 23.23
C LEU A 17 -33.23 3.16 22.02
N ALA A 18 -32.10 3.63 21.53
CA ALA A 18 -31.22 2.81 20.72
C ALA A 18 -30.82 1.62 21.60
N GLY A 19 -31.45 0.49 21.40
CA GLY A 19 -31.01 -0.77 22.00
C GLY A 19 -29.59 -1.01 21.51
N ALA A 20 -28.64 -1.12 22.42
CA ALA A 20 -27.35 -1.66 22.10
C ALA A 20 -27.59 -3.00 21.40
N ALA A 21 -27.16 -3.15 20.16
CA ALA A 21 -27.14 -4.44 19.49
C ALA A 21 -26.25 -5.32 20.36
N LEU A 22 -26.79 -6.40 20.90
CA LEU A 22 -26.01 -7.40 21.61
C LEU A 22 -25.08 -8.01 20.55
N ALA A 23 -23.78 -8.04 20.84
CA ALA A 23 -22.81 -8.70 19.98
C ALA A 23 -23.15 -10.20 19.88
N TYR A 24 -22.79 -10.82 18.78
CA TYR A 24 -23.13 -12.23 18.46
C TYR A 24 -21.99 -13.13 18.91
N ASP A 25 -22.30 -14.25 19.59
CA ASP A 25 -21.30 -15.24 19.96
C ASP A 25 -20.85 -16.04 18.72
N CYS A 26 -19.63 -15.74 18.23
CA CYS A 26 -19.04 -16.35 17.07
C CYS A 26 -18.05 -17.48 17.41
N THR A 27 -17.86 -17.84 18.69
CA THR A 27 -16.82 -18.77 19.17
C THR A 27 -16.75 -20.10 18.39
N ASP A 28 -17.89 -20.58 17.94
CA ASP A 28 -18.00 -21.86 17.21
C ASP A 28 -18.40 -21.67 15.73
N LEU A 29 -18.47 -20.42 15.22
CA LEU A 29 -18.82 -20.20 13.84
C LEU A 29 -17.63 -20.47 12.91
N PRO A 30 -17.84 -21.27 11.84
CA PRO A 30 -16.82 -21.43 10.83
C PRO A 30 -16.59 -20.11 10.07
N GLU A 31 -15.35 -19.82 9.78
CA GLU A 31 -15.00 -18.73 8.90
C GLU A 31 -15.53 -18.96 7.47
N TRP A 32 -16.10 -17.93 6.85
CA TRP A 32 -16.61 -18.03 5.48
C TRP A 32 -15.46 -18.27 4.49
N LYS A 33 -15.68 -19.15 3.51
CA LYS A 33 -14.71 -19.49 2.47
C LYS A 33 -15.34 -19.43 1.09
N ARG A 34 -14.81 -18.62 0.22
CA ARG A 34 -15.32 -18.36 -1.15
C ARG A 34 -15.60 -19.62 -1.99
N GLN A 35 -14.93 -20.74 -1.71
CA GLN A 35 -15.07 -21.99 -2.46
C GLN A 35 -15.96 -23.01 -1.77
N ALA A 36 -16.46 -22.71 -0.59
CA ALA A 36 -17.38 -23.59 0.12
C ALA A 36 -18.83 -23.41 -0.36
N TYR A 37 -19.63 -24.47 -0.17
CA TYR A 37 -21.08 -24.40 -0.32
C TYR A 37 -21.69 -24.28 1.06
N TYR A 38 -22.56 -23.31 1.24
CA TYR A 38 -23.27 -23.08 2.48
C TYR A 38 -24.74 -23.39 2.28
N LEU A 39 -25.27 -24.33 3.06
CA LEU A 39 -26.69 -24.70 3.02
C LEU A 39 -27.55 -23.57 3.56
N PRO A 40 -28.87 -23.53 3.20
CA PRO A 40 -29.81 -22.64 3.84
C PRO A 40 -29.75 -22.73 5.37
N GLY A 41 -29.69 -21.57 6.02
CA GLY A 41 -29.56 -21.47 7.47
C GLY A 41 -28.13 -21.69 8.01
N ALA A 42 -27.13 -21.94 7.16
CA ALA A 42 -25.75 -22.01 7.61
C ALA A 42 -25.29 -20.64 8.15
N GLU A 43 -24.66 -20.67 9.30
CA GLU A 43 -24.07 -19.47 9.92
C GLU A 43 -22.56 -19.52 9.79
N VAL A 44 -21.95 -18.37 9.51
CA VAL A 44 -20.50 -18.20 9.33
C VAL A 44 -20.08 -16.86 9.93
N GLN A 45 -18.80 -16.74 10.26
CA GLN A 45 -18.20 -15.44 10.51
C GLN A 45 -17.45 -14.94 9.27
N TYR A 46 -17.54 -13.65 9.00
CA TYR A 46 -16.78 -12.97 7.96
C TYR A 46 -16.55 -11.51 8.37
N LEU A 47 -15.29 -11.08 8.42
CA LEU A 47 -14.90 -9.75 8.90
C LEU A 47 -15.51 -9.40 10.27
N GLU A 48 -15.38 -10.31 11.25
CA GLU A 48 -15.88 -10.16 12.63
C GLU A 48 -17.40 -9.93 12.74
N ILE A 49 -18.12 -10.23 11.70
CA ILE A 49 -19.58 -10.18 11.68
C ILE A 49 -20.11 -11.60 11.45
N ALA A 50 -21.09 -11.98 12.24
CA ALA A 50 -21.83 -13.21 12.02
C ALA A 50 -22.87 -13.02 10.91
N TYR A 51 -22.91 -13.97 9.99
CA TYR A 51 -23.88 -13.99 8.88
C TYR A 51 -24.58 -15.32 8.79
N ARG A 52 -25.84 -15.30 8.34
CA ARG A 52 -26.61 -16.49 8.05
C ARG A 52 -27.05 -16.51 6.60
N ASN A 53 -26.93 -17.66 5.95
CA ASN A 53 -27.46 -17.86 4.60
C ASN A 53 -28.98 -18.01 4.65
N ASP A 54 -29.71 -17.01 4.24
CA ASP A 54 -31.18 -16.95 4.20
C ASP A 54 -31.75 -17.34 2.82
N SER A 55 -30.95 -17.90 1.90
CA SER A 55 -31.42 -18.42 0.62
C SER A 55 -32.17 -19.75 0.79
N ASP A 56 -33.00 -20.06 -0.18
CA ASP A 56 -33.72 -21.38 -0.27
C ASP A 56 -32.78 -22.47 -0.80
N ASP A 57 -31.67 -22.14 -1.39
CA ASP A 57 -30.68 -23.02 -2.00
C ASP A 57 -29.27 -22.84 -1.39
N ALA A 58 -28.37 -23.80 -1.63
CA ALA A 58 -27.00 -23.68 -1.22
C ALA A 58 -26.30 -22.52 -1.93
N SER A 59 -25.84 -21.55 -1.15
CA SER A 59 -25.10 -20.39 -1.62
C SER A 59 -23.62 -20.70 -1.86
N LYS A 60 -23.06 -20.09 -2.88
CA LYS A 60 -21.66 -20.22 -3.26
C LYS A 60 -21.18 -18.94 -3.90
N ARG A 61 -20.00 -18.46 -3.49
CA ARG A 61 -19.26 -17.33 -4.06
C ARG A 61 -19.79 -15.92 -3.76
N ASP A 62 -20.94 -15.79 -3.12
CA ASP A 62 -21.43 -14.48 -2.73
C ASP A 62 -20.80 -14.11 -1.39
N TYR A 63 -20.16 -12.95 -1.30
CA TYR A 63 -19.56 -12.48 -0.06
C TYR A 63 -20.67 -12.14 0.94
N PRO A 64 -20.51 -12.52 2.23
CA PRO A 64 -21.54 -12.25 3.23
C PRO A 64 -21.91 -10.78 3.40
N ASN A 65 -20.96 -9.87 3.22
CA ASN A 65 -21.20 -8.42 3.31
C ASN A 65 -21.88 -7.80 2.09
N GLU A 66 -22.05 -8.53 1.00
CA GLU A 66 -22.78 -8.05 -0.21
C GLU A 66 -24.32 -8.11 -0.07
N GLY A 67 -24.83 -8.62 1.05
CA GLY A 67 -26.26 -8.74 1.30
C GLY A 67 -26.84 -10.09 0.89
N TYR A 68 -28.06 -10.14 0.31
CA TYR A 68 -28.68 -11.42 -0.05
C TYR A 68 -27.75 -12.31 -0.91
N PRO A 69 -27.59 -13.61 -0.59
CA PRO A 69 -28.41 -14.40 0.34
C PRO A 69 -27.98 -14.35 1.83
N TRP A 70 -27.04 -13.52 2.19
CA TRP A 70 -26.51 -13.44 3.55
C TRP A 70 -27.23 -12.36 4.36
N ALA A 71 -27.70 -12.72 5.55
CA ALA A 71 -28.25 -11.80 6.53
C ALA A 71 -27.25 -11.60 7.67
N SER A 72 -26.87 -10.37 7.94
CA SER A 72 -26.03 -10.05 9.11
C SER A 72 -26.79 -10.35 10.41
N LEU A 73 -26.14 -11.08 11.31
CA LEU A 73 -26.65 -11.41 12.65
C LEU A 73 -26.12 -10.45 13.72
N GLY A 74 -25.04 -9.73 13.42
CA GLY A 74 -24.40 -8.78 14.32
C GLY A 74 -22.90 -8.97 14.37
N ALA A 75 -22.19 -8.00 14.99
CA ALA A 75 -20.77 -8.11 15.25
C ALA A 75 -20.49 -9.26 16.22
N CYS A 76 -19.39 -9.97 16.01
CA CYS A 76 -18.97 -11.07 16.88
C CYS A 76 -18.56 -10.53 18.27
N ASP A 77 -19.00 -11.23 19.33
CA ASP A 77 -18.39 -11.06 20.66
C ASP A 77 -16.99 -11.71 20.60
N ASP A 78 -15.96 -10.99 20.99
CA ASP A 78 -14.61 -11.58 21.11
C ASP A 78 -14.37 -12.12 22.54
N PRO A 79 -14.48 -13.44 22.77
CA PRO A 79 -14.10 -14.05 24.04
C PRO A 79 -12.63 -14.46 24.09
N GLY A 80 -11.71 -13.69 23.45
CA GLY A 80 -10.26 -13.86 23.60
C GLY A 80 -9.56 -14.57 22.46
N GLY A 81 -9.98 -14.38 21.23
CA GLY A 81 -9.23 -14.74 20.04
C GLY A 81 -8.64 -13.47 19.39
N GLY A 82 -7.34 -13.48 19.09
CA GLY A 82 -6.61 -12.34 18.57
C GLY A 82 -7.11 -11.80 17.23
N GLY A 83 -8.23 -11.14 17.23
CA GLY A 83 -8.65 -10.22 16.19
C GLY A 83 -8.12 -8.83 16.54
N GLY A 84 -7.42 -8.18 15.62
CA GLY A 84 -6.82 -6.88 15.86
C GLY A 84 -7.89 -5.87 16.24
N GLY A 85 -8.03 -5.57 17.54
CA GLY A 85 -8.84 -4.44 18.01
C GLY A 85 -8.37 -3.15 17.34
N VAL A 86 -9.22 -2.13 17.31
CA VAL A 86 -8.79 -0.78 16.92
C VAL A 86 -8.40 -0.01 18.19
N SER A 87 -7.34 0.75 18.12
CA SER A 87 -6.95 1.67 19.19
C SER A 87 -7.85 2.91 19.15
N GLU A 88 -8.20 3.46 20.31
CA GLU A 88 -8.87 4.77 20.39
C GLU A 88 -7.93 5.95 20.10
N ASP A 89 -6.62 5.70 19.95
CA ASP A 89 -5.61 6.73 19.73
C ASP A 89 -4.98 6.56 18.31
N PRO A 90 -5.50 7.27 17.30
CA PRO A 90 -5.04 7.12 15.93
C PRO A 90 -3.58 7.56 15.77
N GLN A 91 -2.78 6.74 15.13
CA GLN A 91 -1.40 7.08 14.81
C GLN A 91 -1.32 8.00 13.58
N PRO A 92 -0.40 8.97 13.59
CA PRO A 92 -0.13 9.77 12.40
C PRO A 92 0.44 8.90 11.29
N LEU A 93 0.11 9.22 10.03
CA LEU A 93 0.71 8.53 8.89
C LEU A 93 2.18 8.93 8.74
N SER A 94 3.06 7.95 8.65
CA SER A 94 4.48 8.16 8.33
C SER A 94 4.70 8.24 6.82
N ILE A 95 3.87 7.52 6.04
CA ILE A 95 3.96 7.40 4.60
C ILE A 95 2.63 7.78 3.96
N TYR A 96 2.70 8.72 3.05
CA TYR A 96 1.66 9.05 2.09
C TYR A 96 2.33 9.18 0.73
N GLY A 97 2.52 8.03 0.07
CA GLY A 97 3.42 7.90 -1.06
C GLY A 97 2.73 7.47 -2.35
N ALA A 98 3.43 7.59 -3.45
CA ALA A 98 2.94 7.15 -4.74
C ALA A 98 4.07 6.53 -5.58
N TRP A 99 3.72 5.48 -6.33
CA TRP A 99 4.56 4.99 -7.41
C TRP A 99 4.39 5.86 -8.64
N HIS A 100 5.51 6.30 -9.20
CA HIS A 100 5.57 7.10 -10.42
C HIS A 100 6.26 6.29 -11.52
N CYS A 101 5.52 5.99 -12.58
CA CYS A 101 6.01 5.14 -13.65
C CYS A 101 6.93 5.90 -14.62
N GLY A 102 8.23 5.67 -14.52
CA GLY A 102 9.27 6.34 -15.32
C GLY A 102 9.95 5.46 -16.38
N ASN A 103 9.53 4.21 -16.57
CA ASN A 103 10.13 3.28 -17.52
C ASN A 103 9.51 3.34 -18.93
N ASP A 104 10.01 2.50 -19.83
CA ASP A 104 9.62 2.45 -21.26
C ASP A 104 8.12 2.18 -21.51
N TYR A 105 7.40 1.65 -20.52
CA TYR A 105 5.98 1.38 -20.62
C TYR A 105 5.11 2.58 -20.21
N CYS A 106 5.74 3.68 -19.79
CA CYS A 106 5.09 4.85 -19.25
C CYS A 106 5.17 6.04 -20.20
N THR A 107 4.22 6.94 -20.08
CA THR A 107 4.16 8.18 -20.89
C THR A 107 5.43 9.02 -20.77
N TRP A 108 6.07 9.00 -19.61
CA TRP A 108 7.22 9.83 -19.27
C TRP A 108 8.54 9.37 -19.85
N ALA A 109 8.63 8.14 -20.34
CA ALA A 109 9.85 7.63 -20.96
C ALA A 109 10.36 8.48 -22.14
N SER A 110 9.50 9.28 -22.77
CA SER A 110 9.84 10.17 -23.87
C SER A 110 10.11 11.62 -23.49
N VAL A 111 9.77 12.03 -22.26
CA VAL A 111 10.00 13.41 -21.80
C VAL A 111 11.49 13.66 -21.62
N ARG A 112 11.96 14.79 -22.11
CA ARG A 112 13.38 15.17 -22.12
C ARG A 112 13.65 16.56 -21.54
N LYS A 113 12.62 17.26 -21.10
CA LYS A 113 12.72 18.60 -20.52
C LYS A 113 12.01 18.65 -19.19
N MET A 114 12.64 19.31 -18.23
CA MET A 114 12.09 19.43 -16.88
C MET A 114 10.85 20.34 -16.85
N ASP A 115 10.74 21.34 -17.72
CA ASP A 115 9.53 22.15 -17.83
C ASP A 115 8.31 21.35 -18.29
N GLU A 116 8.50 20.43 -19.25
CA GLU A 116 7.43 19.52 -19.68
C GLU A 116 7.08 18.49 -18.60
N PHE A 117 8.07 18.05 -17.85
CA PHE A 117 7.87 17.14 -16.72
C PHE A 117 7.08 17.84 -15.59
N ASP A 118 7.48 19.06 -15.25
CA ASP A 118 6.83 19.87 -14.22
C ASP A 118 5.37 20.20 -14.59
N GLU A 119 5.09 20.61 -15.82
CA GLU A 119 3.71 20.90 -16.27
C GLU A 119 2.71 19.81 -15.88
N LYS A 120 3.17 18.57 -15.84
CA LYS A 120 2.32 17.39 -15.60
C LYS A 120 2.39 16.83 -14.20
N ASN A 121 3.50 17.04 -13.52
CA ASN A 121 3.78 16.44 -12.21
C ASN A 121 3.79 17.47 -11.06
N HIS A 122 3.62 18.77 -11.37
CA HIS A 122 3.67 19.86 -10.39
C HIS A 122 2.74 19.63 -9.19
N TRP A 123 1.58 19.04 -9.42
CA TRP A 123 0.61 18.72 -8.37
C TRP A 123 1.15 17.74 -7.31
N LEU A 124 2.20 16.97 -7.61
CA LEU A 124 2.88 16.12 -6.63
C LEU A 124 3.70 16.95 -5.64
N ILE A 125 4.33 18.01 -6.13
CA ILE A 125 5.22 18.87 -5.34
C ILE A 125 4.53 20.08 -4.74
N ASP A 126 3.38 20.47 -5.30
CA ASP A 126 2.54 21.56 -4.77
C ASP A 126 1.05 21.21 -4.90
N ARG A 127 0.38 21.01 -3.78
CA ARG A 127 -1.05 20.76 -3.70
C ARG A 127 -1.90 22.02 -3.68
N GLY A 128 -1.27 23.20 -3.83
CA GLY A 128 -1.93 24.52 -3.89
C GLY A 128 -1.79 25.35 -2.60
N ASP A 129 -1.01 24.88 -1.63
CA ASP A 129 -0.68 25.59 -0.39
C ASP A 129 0.85 25.64 -0.13
N ASP A 130 1.64 25.54 -1.19
CA ASP A 130 3.10 25.47 -1.16
C ASP A 130 3.65 24.23 -0.42
N LYS A 131 2.84 23.15 -0.35
CA LYS A 131 3.21 21.88 0.27
C LYS A 131 2.96 20.72 -0.68
N PRO A 132 3.73 19.62 -0.57
CA PRO A 132 3.58 18.49 -1.46
C PRO A 132 2.29 17.70 -1.21
N SER A 133 1.79 17.03 -2.26
CA SER A 133 0.67 16.07 -2.15
C SER A 133 1.09 14.71 -1.59
N VAL A 134 2.39 14.41 -1.56
CA VAL A 134 2.96 13.16 -1.06
C VAL A 134 4.25 13.44 -0.33
N ASN A 135 4.66 12.55 0.58
CA ASN A 135 5.98 12.63 1.24
C ASN A 135 6.98 11.58 0.72
N LEU A 136 6.53 10.70 -0.16
CA LEU A 136 7.34 9.66 -0.79
C LEU A 136 6.93 9.48 -2.25
N VAL A 137 7.91 9.45 -3.15
CA VAL A 137 7.75 9.02 -4.54
C VAL A 137 8.66 7.84 -4.79
N VAL A 138 8.10 6.75 -5.32
CA VAL A 138 8.82 5.57 -5.75
C VAL A 138 8.83 5.54 -7.28
N LEU A 139 9.98 5.85 -7.87
CA LEU A 139 10.15 5.82 -9.32
C LEU A 139 10.23 4.37 -9.81
N SER A 140 9.34 3.98 -10.71
CA SER A 140 9.11 2.60 -11.16
C SER A 140 9.22 2.50 -12.68
N PHE A 141 9.89 1.53 -13.28
CA PHE A 141 10.63 0.43 -12.68
C PHE A 141 12.03 0.32 -13.30
N VAL A 142 13.02 0.04 -12.48
CA VAL A 142 14.36 -0.31 -12.95
C VAL A 142 14.35 -1.75 -13.47
N HIS A 143 14.95 -1.98 -14.63
CA HIS A 143 15.05 -3.32 -15.21
C HIS A 143 16.21 -4.10 -14.54
N PRO A 144 15.95 -5.20 -13.81
CA PRO A 144 16.95 -5.87 -12.97
C PRO A 144 18.20 -6.32 -13.74
N LEU A 145 17.99 -6.92 -14.90
CA LEU A 145 19.08 -7.47 -15.71
C LEU A 145 19.95 -6.37 -16.33
N THR A 146 19.34 -5.25 -16.72
CA THR A 146 20.08 -4.08 -17.22
C THR A 146 20.87 -3.45 -16.06
N LEU A 147 20.28 -3.32 -14.87
CA LEU A 147 20.98 -2.86 -13.68
C LEU A 147 22.18 -3.75 -13.33
N LEU A 148 22.06 -5.08 -13.48
CA LEU A 148 23.19 -5.98 -13.26
C LEU A 148 24.33 -5.75 -14.26
N ARG A 149 24.01 -5.55 -15.53
CA ARG A 149 25.01 -5.63 -16.64
C ARG A 149 25.55 -4.26 -17.07
N GLU A 150 24.77 -3.20 -16.92
CA GLU A 150 25.00 -1.90 -17.56
C GLU A 150 25.03 -0.72 -16.59
N THR A 151 25.16 -0.97 -15.30
CA THR A 151 25.12 0.09 -14.30
C THR A 151 26.30 1.06 -14.44
N VAL A 152 25.97 2.34 -14.54
CA VAL A 152 26.87 3.47 -14.37
C VAL A 152 26.62 4.09 -13.01
N ILE A 153 27.64 4.50 -12.30
CA ILE A 153 27.57 5.03 -10.95
C ILE A 153 27.72 6.56 -10.88
N THR A 154 27.63 7.24 -12.02
CA THR A 154 27.66 8.71 -12.08
C THR A 154 26.60 9.20 -13.01
N PHE A 155 25.72 10.04 -12.51
CA PHE A 155 24.63 10.65 -13.25
C PHE A 155 24.91 12.14 -13.49
N ALA A 156 24.64 12.62 -14.70
CA ALA A 156 24.69 14.04 -15.01
C ALA A 156 23.33 14.68 -14.76
N SER A 157 23.35 15.93 -14.32
CA SER A 157 22.15 16.78 -14.21
C SER A 157 22.51 18.20 -14.61
N ASP A 158 21.63 18.91 -15.30
CA ASP A 158 21.74 20.33 -15.60
C ASP A 158 20.52 21.15 -15.12
N GLY A 159 19.52 20.46 -14.56
CA GLY A 159 18.27 21.05 -14.07
C GLY A 159 17.28 21.48 -15.16
N GLU A 160 17.64 21.36 -16.44
CA GLU A 160 16.82 21.78 -17.57
C GLU A 160 16.40 20.60 -18.45
N THR A 161 17.33 19.66 -18.65
CA THR A 161 17.16 18.54 -19.57
C THR A 161 17.30 17.24 -18.80
N ILE A 162 16.32 16.34 -18.97
CA ILE A 162 16.41 14.98 -18.39
C ILE A 162 17.51 14.23 -19.14
N ILE A 163 18.68 14.20 -18.55
CA ILE A 163 19.87 13.56 -19.10
C ILE A 163 19.85 12.08 -18.73
N GLY A 164 19.64 11.22 -19.72
CA GLY A 164 19.79 9.79 -19.55
C GLY A 164 21.24 9.36 -19.66
N CYS A 165 21.55 8.28 -19.02
CA CYS A 165 22.75 7.50 -19.31
C CYS A 165 22.34 6.27 -20.10
N ASP A 166 22.88 6.11 -21.33
CA ASP A 166 22.60 4.96 -22.18
C ASP A 166 23.96 4.35 -22.60
N PRO A 167 24.30 3.14 -22.19
CA PRO A 167 23.59 2.28 -21.25
C PRO A 167 23.91 2.60 -19.78
N CYS A 168 22.93 2.57 -18.86
CA CYS A 168 23.23 2.85 -17.45
C CYS A 168 22.44 2.06 -16.42
N GLY A 169 21.64 1.13 -16.79
CA GLY A 169 20.86 0.32 -15.86
C GLY A 169 19.67 1.03 -15.17
N VAL A 170 19.57 2.36 -15.30
CA VAL A 170 18.46 3.16 -14.75
C VAL A 170 17.75 3.87 -15.90
N PRO A 171 16.41 3.73 -16.03
CA PRO A 171 15.65 4.43 -17.07
C PRO A 171 15.83 5.94 -17.02
N ILE A 172 15.76 6.60 -18.18
CA ILE A 172 15.98 8.03 -18.30
C ILE A 172 15.01 8.86 -17.44
N GLY A 173 13.74 8.46 -17.35
CA GLY A 173 12.72 9.10 -16.52
C GLY A 173 12.88 8.89 -15.01
N MET A 174 14.00 8.28 -14.56
CA MET A 174 14.30 7.98 -13.17
C MET A 174 15.71 8.44 -12.79
N ASN A 175 16.32 9.29 -13.62
CA ASN A 175 17.67 9.80 -13.43
C ASN A 175 17.72 11.06 -12.53
N ALA A 176 18.91 11.61 -12.37
CA ALA A 176 19.22 12.67 -11.41
C ALA A 176 18.25 13.87 -11.48
N ASP A 177 17.96 14.40 -12.67
CA ASP A 177 17.07 15.56 -12.79
C ASP A 177 15.65 15.30 -12.25
N VAL A 178 15.10 14.09 -12.47
CA VAL A 178 13.79 13.68 -11.95
C VAL A 178 13.85 13.42 -10.46
N VAL A 179 14.92 12.80 -9.98
CA VAL A 179 15.14 12.58 -8.53
C VAL A 179 15.26 13.91 -7.80
N ASP A 180 16.06 14.84 -8.32
CA ASP A 180 16.27 16.14 -7.69
C ASP A 180 15.00 16.99 -7.69
N TYR A 181 14.18 16.93 -8.75
CA TYR A 181 12.88 17.60 -8.81
C TYR A 181 11.99 17.29 -7.59
N PHE A 182 11.89 16.03 -7.20
CA PHE A 182 11.12 15.64 -6.02
C PHE A 182 11.84 15.96 -4.71
N LYS A 183 13.14 15.75 -4.65
CA LYS A 183 13.94 16.03 -3.44
C LYS A 183 13.96 17.52 -3.10
N ASP A 184 14.02 18.39 -4.08
CA ASP A 184 13.99 19.85 -3.89
C ASP A 184 12.66 20.33 -3.29
N ALA A 185 11.58 19.58 -3.52
CA ALA A 185 10.29 19.79 -2.86
C ALA A 185 10.18 19.14 -1.47
N GLY A 186 11.28 18.55 -0.95
CA GLY A 186 11.30 17.87 0.34
C GLY A 186 10.73 16.45 0.32
N ILE A 187 10.37 15.91 -0.84
CA ILE A 187 9.81 14.57 -1.00
C ILE A 187 10.94 13.55 -0.99
N ARG A 188 10.78 12.48 -0.23
CA ARG A 188 11.68 11.33 -0.28
C ARG A 188 11.49 10.57 -1.59
N VAL A 189 12.61 10.14 -2.19
CA VAL A 189 12.59 9.36 -3.43
C VAL A 189 13.18 7.98 -3.21
N MET A 190 12.57 6.97 -3.84
CA MET A 190 13.10 5.63 -3.96
C MET A 190 13.02 5.17 -5.41
N LEU A 191 13.80 4.15 -5.78
CA LEU A 191 13.71 3.45 -7.05
C LEU A 191 13.16 2.05 -6.82
N SER A 192 12.11 1.68 -7.54
CA SER A 192 11.57 0.33 -7.55
C SER A 192 12.24 -0.51 -8.63
N ILE A 193 12.81 -1.66 -8.25
CA ILE A 193 13.43 -2.61 -9.17
C ILE A 193 12.43 -3.72 -9.44
N GLY A 194 11.97 -3.86 -10.68
CA GLY A 194 11.14 -4.99 -11.09
C GLY A 194 9.79 -4.66 -11.68
N GLY A 195 8.73 -5.07 -10.99
CA GLY A 195 7.37 -5.09 -11.50
C GLY A 195 7.01 -6.35 -12.27
N ILE A 196 5.70 -6.57 -12.49
CA ILE A 196 5.17 -7.78 -13.13
C ILE A 196 5.78 -8.07 -14.52
N THR A 197 6.17 -7.03 -15.26
CA THR A 197 6.75 -7.18 -16.60
C THR A 197 8.20 -7.62 -16.59
N TYR A 198 8.87 -7.54 -15.43
CA TYR A 198 10.30 -7.86 -15.29
C TYR A 198 10.59 -9.10 -14.43
N VAL A 199 9.63 -10.00 -14.30
CA VAL A 199 9.79 -11.27 -13.57
C VAL A 199 10.91 -12.13 -14.14
N ASP A 200 10.93 -12.36 -15.46
CA ASP A 200 12.00 -13.13 -16.11
C ASP A 200 13.37 -12.44 -15.97
N PRO A 201 13.53 -11.12 -16.24
CA PRO A 201 14.73 -10.37 -15.93
C PRO A 201 15.21 -10.47 -14.47
N TRP A 202 14.32 -10.49 -13.49
CA TRP A 202 14.67 -10.73 -12.10
C TRP A 202 15.27 -12.12 -11.91
N ASN A 203 14.56 -13.16 -12.38
CA ASN A 203 15.01 -14.54 -12.29
C ASN A 203 16.38 -14.75 -12.92
N GLU A 204 16.61 -14.16 -14.10
CA GLU A 204 17.89 -14.23 -14.79
C GLU A 204 18.99 -13.49 -14.03
N ALA A 205 18.73 -12.27 -13.55
CA ALA A 205 19.72 -11.47 -12.82
C ALA A 205 20.13 -12.12 -11.50
N LEU A 206 19.15 -12.65 -10.73
CA LEU A 206 19.43 -13.37 -9.50
C LEU A 206 20.21 -14.68 -9.73
N ALA A 207 19.95 -15.36 -10.81
CA ALA A 207 20.68 -16.59 -11.17
C ALA A 207 22.09 -16.28 -11.70
N GLU A 208 22.27 -15.18 -12.45
CA GLU A 208 23.55 -14.80 -13.03
C GLU A 208 24.53 -14.29 -11.96
N ASN A 209 24.12 -13.28 -11.18
CA ASN A 209 24.94 -12.73 -10.10
C ASN A 209 24.15 -11.83 -9.14
N ALA A 210 23.39 -12.43 -8.26
CA ALA A 210 22.57 -11.73 -7.26
C ALA A 210 23.38 -10.75 -6.39
N ARG A 211 24.60 -11.15 -6.01
CA ARG A 211 25.49 -10.30 -5.20
C ARG A 211 25.89 -9.03 -5.94
N GLN A 212 26.26 -9.15 -7.22
CA GLN A 212 26.64 -7.96 -8.02
C GLN A 212 25.43 -7.05 -8.25
N LEU A 213 24.25 -7.62 -8.48
CA LEU A 213 23.01 -6.86 -8.61
C LEU A 213 22.75 -6.02 -7.35
N GLY A 214 22.91 -6.61 -6.15
CA GLY A 214 22.75 -5.88 -4.88
C GLY A 214 23.80 -4.77 -4.69
N LEU A 215 25.05 -5.01 -5.09
CA LEU A 215 26.10 -3.97 -5.06
C LEU A 215 25.83 -2.84 -6.07
N ASN A 216 25.31 -3.16 -7.26
CA ASN A 216 24.96 -2.16 -8.26
C ASN A 216 23.76 -1.31 -7.80
N ALA A 217 22.74 -1.94 -7.20
CA ALA A 217 21.62 -1.22 -6.60
C ALA A 217 22.09 -0.28 -5.49
N ALA A 218 22.99 -0.74 -4.62
CA ALA A 218 23.57 0.09 -3.55
C ALA A 218 24.38 1.27 -4.09
N ALA A 219 25.14 1.07 -5.18
CA ALA A 219 25.91 2.14 -5.81
C ALA A 219 25.01 3.22 -6.42
N VAL A 220 23.93 2.82 -7.11
CA VAL A 220 22.90 3.74 -7.66
C VAL A 220 22.21 4.49 -6.54
N ALA A 221 21.80 3.79 -5.47
CA ALA A 221 21.16 4.38 -4.31
C ALA A 221 22.04 5.47 -3.66
N ALA A 222 23.35 5.19 -3.51
CA ALA A 222 24.30 6.14 -2.96
C ALA A 222 24.49 7.37 -3.84
N GLU A 223 24.65 7.17 -5.16
CA GLU A 223 24.92 8.26 -6.10
C GLU A 223 23.72 9.20 -6.25
N LEU A 224 22.51 8.66 -6.34
CA LEU A 224 21.28 9.45 -6.45
C LEU A 224 20.75 9.93 -5.08
N GLY A 225 21.25 9.38 -3.98
CA GLY A 225 20.75 9.68 -2.63
C GLY A 225 19.29 9.25 -2.46
N VAL A 226 18.94 8.01 -2.86
CA VAL A 226 17.60 7.42 -2.86
C VAL A 226 17.58 6.07 -2.16
N GLY A 227 16.39 5.60 -1.75
CA GLY A 227 16.18 4.23 -1.31
C GLY A 227 15.92 3.27 -2.48
N ILE A 228 15.87 1.98 -2.17
CA ILE A 228 15.52 0.94 -3.13
C ILE A 228 14.27 0.18 -2.65
N GLU A 229 13.38 -0.10 -3.58
CA GLU A 229 12.24 -1.00 -3.40
C GLU A 229 12.43 -2.25 -4.25
N ILE A 230 12.10 -3.39 -3.69
CA ILE A 230 12.13 -4.70 -4.35
C ILE A 230 10.70 -5.01 -4.79
N ASP A 231 10.45 -5.02 -6.10
CA ASP A 231 9.19 -5.48 -6.69
C ASP A 231 9.44 -6.75 -7.51
N TYR A 232 9.52 -7.89 -6.80
CA TYR A 232 9.81 -9.20 -7.39
C TYR A 232 8.57 -10.07 -7.41
N GLU A 233 7.88 -10.09 -8.54
CA GLU A 233 6.56 -10.69 -8.69
C GLU A 233 6.57 -12.15 -9.21
N GLU A 234 7.62 -12.93 -8.98
CA GLU A 234 7.64 -14.36 -9.32
C GLU A 234 6.79 -15.18 -8.34
N ASN A 235 5.65 -15.66 -8.80
CA ASN A 235 4.66 -16.37 -7.96
C ASN A 235 4.83 -17.89 -7.90
N ARG A 236 5.55 -18.51 -8.84
CA ARG A 236 5.58 -19.97 -8.98
C ARG A 236 6.81 -20.61 -8.37
N ASN A 237 7.95 -20.01 -8.61
CA ASN A 237 9.23 -20.56 -8.16
C ASN A 237 10.25 -19.44 -7.91
N PRO A 238 10.00 -18.54 -6.94
CA PRO A 238 10.89 -17.42 -6.69
C PRO A 238 12.27 -17.89 -6.24
N ASN A 239 13.30 -17.20 -6.74
CA ASN A 239 14.68 -17.43 -6.33
C ASN A 239 14.97 -16.67 -5.00
N LEU A 240 14.43 -17.18 -3.90
CA LEU A 240 14.52 -16.53 -2.59
C LEU A 240 15.95 -16.50 -2.03
N ASP A 241 16.79 -17.51 -2.32
CA ASP A 241 18.21 -17.53 -1.93
C ASP A 241 19.01 -16.47 -2.71
N GLY A 242 18.71 -16.31 -3.99
CA GLY A 242 19.27 -15.24 -4.81
C GLY A 242 18.84 -13.88 -4.28
N LEU A 243 17.58 -13.72 -3.92
CA LEU A 243 17.08 -12.47 -3.35
C LEU A 243 17.69 -12.16 -1.97
N GLN A 244 17.89 -13.17 -1.11
CA GLN A 244 18.66 -13.01 0.12
C GLN A 244 20.07 -12.51 -0.16
N THR A 245 20.77 -13.11 -1.14
CA THR A 245 22.11 -12.69 -1.54
C THR A 245 22.15 -11.25 -2.05
N PHE A 246 21.12 -10.81 -2.77
CA PHE A 246 20.94 -9.42 -3.19
C PHE A 246 20.81 -8.48 -1.97
N ILE A 247 19.90 -8.82 -1.04
CA ILE A 247 19.66 -8.05 0.19
C ILE A 247 20.94 -7.95 1.02
N ASP A 248 21.63 -9.05 1.26
CA ASP A 248 22.88 -9.08 2.01
C ASP A 248 23.96 -8.21 1.38
N ALA A 249 24.06 -8.24 0.06
CA ALA A 249 25.02 -7.41 -0.69
C ALA A 249 24.68 -5.92 -0.57
N TYR A 250 23.42 -5.54 -0.70
CA TYR A 250 22.96 -4.16 -0.49
C TYR A 250 23.24 -3.70 0.93
N ARG A 251 22.87 -4.49 1.94
CA ARG A 251 23.08 -4.18 3.37
C ARG A 251 24.55 -4.14 3.77
N SER A 252 25.43 -4.82 3.05
CA SER A 252 26.88 -4.71 3.27
C SER A 252 27.43 -3.31 2.95
N VAL A 253 26.72 -2.52 2.12
CA VAL A 253 27.07 -1.14 1.74
C VAL A 253 26.24 -0.14 2.55
N HIS A 254 24.94 -0.38 2.66
CA HIS A 254 23.98 0.44 3.38
C HIS A 254 23.35 -0.37 4.50
N PRO A 255 23.93 -0.37 5.72
CA PRO A 255 23.31 -1.03 6.88
C PRO A 255 21.91 -0.50 7.16
N TYR A 256 21.11 -1.32 7.83
CA TYR A 256 19.77 -0.90 8.26
C TYR A 256 19.84 0.32 9.19
N GLU A 257 19.02 1.34 8.92
CA GLU A 257 18.90 2.55 9.70
C GLU A 257 17.42 2.94 9.86
N ALA A 258 16.89 2.77 11.07
CA ALA A 258 15.48 3.11 11.34
C ALA A 258 15.23 4.62 11.30
N ASP A 259 16.22 5.46 11.65
CA ASP A 259 16.08 6.92 11.68
C ASP A 259 15.92 7.55 10.28
N GLY A 260 16.28 6.82 9.22
CA GLY A 260 16.07 7.24 7.84
C GLY A 260 16.88 8.48 7.40
N ILE A 261 17.90 8.89 8.15
CA ILE A 261 18.74 10.05 7.81
C ILE A 261 19.47 9.81 6.49
N ASN A 262 20.02 8.60 6.31
CA ASN A 262 20.62 8.20 5.03
C ASN A 262 19.53 7.63 4.09
N PRO A 263 19.12 8.34 3.02
CA PRO A 263 18.09 7.83 2.11
C PRO A 263 18.45 6.47 1.50
N ALA A 264 19.74 6.23 1.20
CA ALA A 264 20.19 4.98 0.62
C ALA A 264 20.12 3.79 1.59
N ALA A 265 19.90 4.02 2.88
CA ALA A 265 19.65 2.94 3.83
C ALA A 265 18.23 2.36 3.73
N ARG A 266 17.26 3.03 3.07
CA ARG A 266 15.91 2.48 2.87
C ARG A 266 15.93 1.35 1.84
N LEU A 267 15.48 0.17 2.27
CA LEU A 267 15.28 -1.00 1.42
C LEU A 267 13.94 -1.63 1.78
N THR A 268 12.99 -1.61 0.86
CA THR A 268 11.61 -2.06 1.04
C THR A 268 11.25 -3.17 0.07
N ILE A 269 10.08 -3.77 0.25
CA ILE A 269 9.59 -4.84 -0.61
C ILE A 269 8.09 -4.71 -0.86
N ASP A 270 7.67 -5.03 -2.08
CA ASP A 270 6.27 -5.18 -2.40
C ASP A 270 5.80 -6.61 -2.15
N LEU A 271 4.72 -6.76 -1.39
CA LEU A 271 4.09 -8.03 -1.09
C LEU A 271 2.68 -8.06 -1.67
N ALA A 272 2.30 -9.19 -2.21
CA ALA A 272 0.93 -9.37 -2.65
C ALA A 272 0.05 -9.70 -1.44
N ALA A 273 -1.02 -8.99 -1.38
CA ALA A 273 -2.03 -9.25 -0.41
C ALA A 273 -2.76 -10.55 -0.70
N GLY A 274 -2.92 -11.32 0.30
CA GLY A 274 -3.96 -12.30 0.59
C GLY A 274 -4.47 -13.28 -0.46
N ASP A 275 -4.39 -12.97 -1.71
CA ASP A 275 -5.11 -13.62 -2.78
C ASP A 275 -4.35 -14.81 -3.42
N ARG A 276 -3.55 -15.52 -2.65
CA ARG A 276 -2.72 -16.65 -3.12
C ARG A 276 -1.65 -16.25 -4.14
N TRP A 277 -1.28 -14.99 -4.12
CA TRP A 277 -0.19 -14.45 -4.91
C TRP A 277 1.05 -14.28 -4.05
N LEU A 278 2.23 -14.49 -4.58
CA LEU A 278 3.53 -14.33 -3.91
C LEU A 278 3.65 -14.96 -2.51
N ILE A 279 2.99 -16.10 -2.28
CA ILE A 279 2.92 -16.75 -0.96
C ILE A 279 4.32 -16.99 -0.39
N ALA A 280 5.21 -17.62 -1.15
CA ALA A 280 6.54 -17.97 -0.69
C ALA A 280 7.41 -16.72 -0.42
N LEU A 281 7.27 -15.67 -1.25
CA LEU A 281 7.96 -14.40 -1.04
C LEU A 281 7.43 -13.71 0.23
N THR A 282 6.11 -13.64 0.40
CA THR A 282 5.48 -13.02 1.57
C THR A 282 5.85 -13.74 2.86
N GLU A 283 5.84 -15.07 2.85
CA GLU A 283 6.28 -15.87 4.01
C GLU A 283 7.73 -15.56 4.38
N ARG A 284 8.63 -15.64 3.40
CA ARG A 284 10.06 -15.37 3.61
C ARG A 284 10.31 -13.94 4.09
N ALA A 285 9.68 -12.95 3.45
CA ALA A 285 9.84 -11.55 3.82
C ALA A 285 9.34 -11.27 5.23
N THR A 286 8.17 -11.80 5.57
CA THR A 286 7.57 -11.59 6.89
C THR A 286 8.38 -12.29 7.99
N ALA A 287 8.76 -13.57 7.77
CA ALA A 287 9.43 -14.35 8.78
C ALA A 287 10.89 -13.92 9.04
N ASP A 288 11.65 -13.67 7.97
CA ASP A 288 13.10 -13.58 8.06
C ASP A 288 13.65 -12.15 7.84
N TRP A 289 12.90 -11.27 7.15
CA TRP A 289 13.43 -9.97 6.74
C TRP A 289 12.80 -8.78 7.46
N LEU A 290 11.55 -8.92 7.92
CA LEU A 290 10.78 -7.83 8.56
C LEU A 290 10.56 -8.06 10.06
N ASN A 291 10.12 -9.26 10.46
CA ASN A 291 9.75 -9.60 11.85
C ASN A 291 10.90 -10.26 12.60
N THR A 292 12.04 -9.62 12.67
CA THR A 292 13.21 -10.14 13.37
C THR A 292 13.79 -9.06 14.29
N ASP A 293 14.60 -9.49 15.27
CA ASP A 293 15.35 -8.57 16.14
C ASP A 293 16.41 -7.78 15.36
N ASP A 294 16.76 -8.24 14.15
CA ASP A 294 17.74 -7.61 13.27
C ASP A 294 17.18 -7.57 11.83
N PRO A 295 16.21 -6.68 11.57
CA PRO A 295 15.53 -6.62 10.28
C PRO A 295 16.48 -6.17 9.17
N VAL A 296 16.33 -6.77 7.99
CA VAL A 296 17.09 -6.41 6.79
C VAL A 296 16.27 -5.61 5.78
N LEU A 297 14.95 -5.59 5.94
CA LEU A 297 14.04 -4.70 5.21
C LEU A 297 13.37 -3.73 6.18
N ASP A 298 13.08 -2.54 5.69
CA ASP A 298 12.49 -1.48 6.51
C ASP A 298 10.99 -1.70 6.73
N TYR A 299 10.27 -1.94 5.65
CA TYR A 299 8.83 -2.22 5.64
C TYR A 299 8.40 -2.86 4.32
N ALA A 300 7.16 -3.31 4.27
CA ALA A 300 6.52 -3.82 3.07
C ALA A 300 5.39 -2.91 2.60
N ASN A 301 5.17 -2.88 1.29
CA ASN A 301 3.98 -2.30 0.69
C ASN A 301 3.04 -3.44 0.29
N ALA A 302 1.78 -3.38 0.70
CA ALA A 302 0.77 -4.27 0.17
C ALA A 302 0.47 -3.89 -1.28
N MET A 303 0.75 -4.77 -2.24
CA MET A 303 0.47 -4.46 -3.66
C MET A 303 -1.02 -4.30 -3.90
N VAL A 304 -1.34 -3.27 -4.70
CA VAL A 304 -2.70 -3.04 -5.16
C VAL A 304 -3.05 -4.04 -6.23
N THR A 305 -4.16 -4.71 -6.06
CA THR A 305 -4.74 -5.51 -7.14
C THR A 305 -6.03 -4.85 -7.64
N PRO A 306 -6.35 -4.95 -8.96
CA PRO A 306 -7.64 -4.52 -9.48
C PRO A 306 -8.85 -5.26 -8.86
N ARG A 307 -8.60 -6.13 -7.90
CA ARG A 307 -9.58 -6.99 -7.23
C ARG A 307 -10.06 -6.44 -5.89
N GLN A 308 -9.67 -5.21 -5.55
CA GLN A 308 -10.09 -4.50 -4.34
C GLN A 308 -10.95 -3.29 -4.72
N PRO A 309 -12.16 -3.52 -5.22
CA PRO A 309 -13.01 -2.44 -5.74
C PRO A 309 -13.63 -1.57 -4.63
N THR A 310 -13.55 -1.99 -3.37
CA THR A 310 -14.14 -1.28 -2.23
C THR A 310 -13.14 -1.07 -1.11
N ALA A 311 -13.45 -0.15 -0.20
CA ALA A 311 -12.67 0.07 1.02
C ALA A 311 -12.58 -1.21 1.87
N ASP A 312 -13.68 -1.94 2.00
CA ASP A 312 -13.72 -3.19 2.75
C ASP A 312 -12.81 -4.26 2.16
N ASP A 313 -12.76 -4.36 0.81
CA ASP A 313 -11.85 -5.29 0.15
C ASP A 313 -10.38 -4.94 0.41
N ALA A 314 -10.05 -3.65 0.43
CA ALA A 314 -8.70 -3.18 0.72
C ALA A 314 -8.32 -3.47 2.18
N ILE A 315 -9.20 -3.14 3.12
CA ILE A 315 -9.02 -3.44 4.56
C ILE A 315 -8.84 -4.94 4.78
N ALA A 316 -9.73 -5.77 4.24
CA ALA A 316 -9.64 -7.22 4.37
C ALA A 316 -8.30 -7.76 3.88
N ASN A 317 -7.78 -7.18 2.83
CA ASN A 317 -6.52 -7.54 2.23
C ASN A 317 -5.32 -7.14 3.12
N TRP A 318 -5.31 -5.93 3.65
CA TRP A 318 -4.26 -5.47 4.57
C TRP A 318 -4.30 -6.24 5.89
N GLN A 319 -5.51 -6.53 6.41
CA GLN A 319 -5.71 -7.35 7.59
C GLN A 319 -5.10 -8.75 7.43
N GLU A 320 -5.20 -9.36 6.25
CA GLU A 320 -4.58 -10.67 5.98
C GLU A 320 -3.05 -10.67 6.13
N HIS A 321 -2.36 -9.56 5.85
CA HIS A 321 -0.93 -9.45 6.15
C HIS A 321 -0.67 -9.30 7.65
N ILE A 322 -1.48 -8.50 8.33
CA ILE A 322 -1.35 -8.24 9.76
C ILE A 322 -1.63 -9.51 10.57
N ASP A 323 -2.63 -10.29 10.19
CA ASP A 323 -3.00 -11.54 10.86
C ASP A 323 -2.10 -12.72 10.49
N GLY A 324 -1.44 -12.63 9.34
CA GLY A 324 -0.77 -13.75 8.74
C GLY A 324 -1.74 -14.79 8.15
N LYS A 325 -1.19 -15.90 7.69
CA LYS A 325 -1.96 -17.00 7.06
C LYS A 325 -1.48 -18.36 7.54
N PRO A 326 -1.89 -18.77 8.73
CA PRO A 326 -1.46 -20.04 9.32
C PRO A 326 -1.96 -21.26 8.53
N GLN A 327 -2.96 -21.12 7.67
CA GLN A 327 -3.54 -22.17 6.83
C GLN A 327 -2.71 -22.48 5.58
N TYR A 328 -1.68 -21.70 5.27
CA TYR A 328 -0.81 -21.96 4.11
C TYR A 328 0.35 -22.89 4.47
N ASP A 329 0.99 -23.45 3.47
CA ASP A 329 2.18 -24.29 3.60
C ASP A 329 3.25 -23.77 2.63
N PRO A 330 4.30 -23.10 3.12
CA PRO A 330 4.52 -22.75 4.53
C PRO A 330 3.52 -21.72 5.08
N PRO A 331 3.29 -21.67 6.39
CA PRO A 331 2.41 -20.66 7.00
C PRO A 331 3.04 -19.29 6.96
N ILE A 332 2.27 -18.26 6.59
CA ILE A 332 2.71 -16.87 6.63
C ILE A 332 2.50 -16.33 8.05
N PRO A 333 3.55 -15.88 8.74
CA PRO A 333 3.39 -15.30 10.07
C PRO A 333 2.73 -13.91 10.01
N PRO A 334 2.15 -13.40 11.12
CA PRO A 334 1.66 -12.04 11.22
C PRO A 334 2.75 -11.01 10.91
N LEU A 335 2.37 -9.91 10.26
CA LEU A 335 3.25 -8.75 10.02
C LEU A 335 2.82 -7.58 10.92
N ALA A 336 3.77 -6.96 11.61
CA ALA A 336 3.49 -5.78 12.41
C ALA A 336 2.87 -4.65 11.56
N PRO A 337 1.75 -4.04 11.98
CA PRO A 337 1.14 -2.92 11.25
C PRO A 337 2.12 -1.78 10.99
N ALA A 338 2.99 -1.47 11.96
CA ALA A 338 4.04 -0.47 11.86
C ALA A 338 5.11 -0.76 10.79
N LYS A 339 5.04 -1.92 10.14
CA LYS A 339 5.92 -2.33 9.02
C LYS A 339 5.17 -2.54 7.71
N LEU A 340 3.95 -2.03 7.59
CA LEU A 340 3.10 -2.22 6.42
C LEU A 340 2.48 -0.90 5.96
N THR A 341 2.45 -0.67 4.64
CA THR A 341 1.59 0.35 4.01
C THR A 341 0.42 -0.31 3.32
N GLY A 342 -0.74 0.34 3.33
CA GLY A 342 -1.87 -0.02 2.51
C GLY A 342 -1.75 0.61 1.12
N SER A 343 -2.03 -0.14 0.07
CA SER A 343 -1.97 0.41 -1.28
C SER A 343 -3.34 0.53 -1.92
N LEU A 344 -3.53 1.59 -2.69
CA LEU A 344 -4.75 1.87 -3.43
C LEU A 344 -4.43 2.08 -4.91
N TRP A 345 -5.37 1.65 -5.76
CA TRP A 345 -5.21 1.71 -7.20
C TRP A 345 -5.85 2.96 -7.77
N LEU A 346 -5.03 3.88 -8.27
CA LEU A 346 -5.48 5.12 -8.92
C LEU A 346 -5.55 5.02 -10.44
N ALA A 347 -4.78 4.12 -11.00
CA ALA A 347 -4.61 3.98 -12.42
C ALA A 347 -5.68 3.05 -13.02
N GLY A 348 -6.95 3.24 -12.69
CA GLY A 348 -8.08 2.47 -13.21
C GLY A 348 -8.09 2.34 -14.73
N ARG A 349 -8.76 1.33 -15.24
CA ARG A 349 -8.96 1.16 -16.70
C ARG A 349 -10.02 2.11 -17.26
N LYS A 350 -10.70 2.85 -16.39
CA LYS A 350 -11.74 3.81 -16.69
C LYS A 350 -11.54 5.06 -15.83
N PRO A 351 -11.98 6.24 -16.26
CA PRO A 351 -11.82 7.47 -15.50
C PRO A 351 -12.43 7.43 -14.09
N GLU A 352 -13.57 6.79 -13.92
CA GLU A 352 -14.31 6.78 -12.66
C GLU A 352 -13.61 6.02 -11.51
N PRO A 353 -12.97 4.86 -11.73
CA PRO A 353 -12.31 4.10 -10.66
C PRO A 353 -11.20 4.88 -9.93
N GLU A 354 -10.52 5.78 -10.61
CA GLU A 354 -9.43 6.57 -10.02
C GLU A 354 -9.94 7.43 -8.86
N CYS A 355 -11.05 8.13 -9.08
CA CYS A 355 -11.66 8.95 -8.03
C CYS A 355 -12.36 8.12 -6.95
N VAL A 356 -12.79 6.90 -7.24
CA VAL A 356 -13.38 6.02 -6.23
C VAL A 356 -12.35 5.57 -5.22
N ASP A 357 -11.14 5.22 -5.66
CA ASP A 357 -10.07 4.79 -4.74
C ASP A 357 -9.66 5.96 -3.83
N PHE A 358 -9.57 7.17 -4.35
CA PHE A 358 -9.40 8.35 -3.53
C PHE A 358 -10.55 8.57 -2.55
N ALA A 359 -11.78 8.47 -3.00
CA ALA A 359 -12.94 8.61 -2.13
C ALA A 359 -12.89 7.57 -1.00
N ASN A 360 -12.47 6.34 -1.27
CA ASN A 360 -12.32 5.30 -0.27
C ASN A 360 -11.24 5.64 0.78
N SER A 361 -10.13 6.25 0.36
CA SER A 361 -9.06 6.64 1.29
C SER A 361 -9.33 7.95 2.03
N LEU A 362 -10.15 8.86 1.47
CA LEU A 362 -10.33 10.24 1.92
C LEU A 362 -11.70 10.59 2.46
N GLN A 363 -12.74 10.16 1.72
CA GLN A 363 -14.14 10.45 2.08
C GLN A 363 -14.73 9.38 2.98
N HIS A 364 -14.02 8.25 3.12
CA HIS A 364 -14.35 7.20 4.07
C HIS A 364 -13.17 6.95 5.02
N PRO A 365 -12.65 7.98 5.73
CA PRO A 365 -11.60 7.77 6.73
C PRO A 365 -12.02 6.72 7.75
N ASP A 366 -13.31 6.65 8.09
CA ASP A 366 -13.88 5.60 8.96
C ASP A 366 -13.75 4.19 8.36
N ALA A 367 -13.68 4.06 7.02
CA ALA A 367 -13.56 2.77 6.37
C ALA A 367 -12.11 2.34 6.14
N THR A 368 -11.22 3.24 5.72
CA THR A 368 -9.81 2.93 5.47
C THR A 368 -8.85 3.72 6.36
N GLY A 369 -9.10 5.01 6.56
CA GLY A 369 -8.23 5.89 7.33
C GLY A 369 -8.20 5.51 8.81
N ASP A 370 -9.36 5.25 9.41
CA ASP A 370 -9.45 4.78 10.79
C ASP A 370 -8.72 3.44 10.95
N PHE A 371 -8.96 2.49 10.03
CA PHE A 371 -8.25 1.22 10.05
C PHE A 371 -6.74 1.41 9.95
N VAL A 372 -6.26 2.17 8.97
CA VAL A 372 -4.83 2.40 8.77
C VAL A 372 -4.18 3.03 10.00
N GLN A 373 -4.87 3.95 10.67
CA GLN A 373 -4.33 4.65 11.85
C GLN A 373 -4.46 3.87 13.17
N THR A 374 -5.38 2.90 13.25
CA THR A 374 -5.76 2.32 14.55
C THR A 374 -5.63 0.80 14.64
N VAL A 375 -5.41 0.09 13.51
CA VAL A 375 -5.36 -1.38 13.51
C VAL A 375 -4.31 -1.91 14.48
N MET A 376 -4.72 -2.87 15.31
CA MET A 376 -3.86 -3.49 16.31
C MET A 376 -3.00 -4.60 15.70
N PRO A 377 -1.77 -4.81 16.20
CA PRO A 377 -0.96 -5.93 15.80
C PRO A 377 -1.58 -7.27 16.25
N ASN A 378 -1.43 -8.31 15.43
CA ASN A 378 -1.85 -9.66 15.75
C ASN A 378 -0.64 -10.56 16.01
N GLY A 379 -0.05 -10.44 17.21
CA GLY A 379 1.09 -11.26 17.64
C GLY A 379 2.45 -10.88 17.04
N ALA A 380 2.52 -9.83 16.23
CA ALA A 380 3.76 -9.28 15.72
C ALA A 380 3.83 -7.80 16.06
N GLY A 381 4.78 -7.44 16.92
CA GLY A 381 4.95 -6.07 17.39
C GLY A 381 3.93 -5.61 18.44
N THR A 382 4.09 -4.38 18.89
CA THR A 382 3.24 -3.75 19.92
C THR A 382 2.63 -2.44 19.45
N THR A 383 3.14 -1.87 18.35
CA THR A 383 2.72 -0.58 17.82
C THR A 383 1.52 -0.75 16.90
N HIS A 384 0.39 -0.13 17.23
CA HIS A 384 -0.80 -0.12 16.40
C HIS A 384 -0.69 0.88 15.25
N GLY A 385 -1.57 0.73 14.26
CA GLY A 385 -1.63 1.54 13.05
C GLY A 385 -0.56 1.18 12.03
N MET A 386 -0.95 1.21 10.76
CA MET A 386 -0.05 1.01 9.62
C MET A 386 0.82 2.25 9.40
N LEU A 387 1.86 2.13 8.57
CA LEU A 387 2.72 3.26 8.21
C LEU A 387 1.99 4.32 7.38
N GLY A 388 0.98 3.93 6.63
CA GLY A 388 0.20 4.83 5.79
C GLY A 388 -0.19 4.21 4.46
N TYR A 389 -0.14 5.02 3.40
CA TYR A 389 -0.63 4.65 2.07
C TYR A 389 0.45 4.73 1.00
N MET A 390 0.31 3.85 -0.01
CA MET A 390 0.96 3.95 -1.31
C MET A 390 -0.08 3.92 -2.42
N PHE A 391 0.06 4.77 -3.42
CA PHE A 391 -0.90 4.89 -4.52
C PHE A 391 -0.28 4.47 -5.87
N TRP A 392 -0.92 3.52 -6.56
CA TRP A 392 -0.56 3.12 -7.91
C TRP A 392 -1.59 3.63 -8.92
N ALA A 393 -1.26 4.44 -9.90
CA ALA A 393 0.00 5.14 -10.07
C ALA A 393 -0.27 6.66 -10.06
N ALA A 394 0.72 7.41 -9.62
CA ALA A 394 0.61 8.87 -9.50
C ALA A 394 0.33 9.55 -10.84
N GLU A 395 0.71 8.93 -11.94
CA GLU A 395 0.50 9.41 -13.29
C GLU A 395 -0.21 8.37 -14.16
N CYS A 396 -0.62 8.79 -15.35
CA CYS A 396 -1.15 7.90 -16.37
C CYS A 396 -0.10 6.99 -16.96
N GLN A 397 -0.29 5.70 -16.91
CA GLN A 397 0.56 4.76 -17.65
C GLN A 397 0.44 4.98 -19.16
N GLY A 398 1.57 4.92 -19.88
CA GLY A 398 1.69 5.27 -21.30
C GLY A 398 0.78 4.57 -22.29
N THR A 399 0.23 3.39 -21.93
CA THR A 399 -0.76 2.68 -22.74
C THR A 399 -2.19 3.13 -22.48
N ARG A 400 -2.41 4.04 -21.53
CA ARG A 400 -3.74 4.53 -21.16
C ARG A 400 -3.98 5.89 -21.76
N THR A 401 -4.76 5.91 -22.80
CA THR A 401 -5.19 7.15 -23.47
C THR A 401 -6.30 7.88 -22.70
N SER A 402 -6.79 7.32 -21.62
CA SER A 402 -7.94 7.83 -20.86
C SER A 402 -7.60 8.51 -19.54
N CYS A 403 -6.34 8.56 -19.14
CA CYS A 403 -5.93 9.31 -17.97
C CYS A 403 -5.89 10.81 -18.28
N THR A 404 -7.01 11.46 -18.18
CA THR A 404 -7.14 12.91 -18.43
C THR A 404 -7.23 13.71 -17.15
N THR A 405 -7.39 13.04 -16.01
CA THR A 405 -7.66 13.68 -14.73
C THR A 405 -6.51 13.37 -13.78
N PRO A 406 -5.69 14.36 -13.42
CA PRO A 406 -4.72 14.19 -12.35
C PRO A 406 -5.40 13.77 -11.04
N PRO A 407 -4.79 12.89 -10.26
CA PRO A 407 -5.39 12.39 -9.01
C PRO A 407 -5.80 13.47 -8.01
N ASN A 408 -5.15 14.63 -7.99
CA ASN A 408 -5.53 15.74 -7.12
C ASN A 408 -6.80 16.49 -7.57
N THR A 409 -7.36 16.21 -8.75
CA THR A 409 -8.59 16.83 -9.26
C THR A 409 -9.84 16.04 -8.92
N CYS A 410 -9.74 14.82 -8.40
CA CYS A 410 -10.85 14.12 -7.80
C CYS A 410 -11.41 14.92 -6.62
N GLU A 411 -12.71 14.84 -6.36
CA GLU A 411 -13.32 15.50 -5.20
C GLU A 411 -12.59 15.06 -3.92
N GLY A 412 -12.02 16.03 -3.23
CA GLY A 412 -11.13 15.77 -2.11
C GLY A 412 -9.67 15.50 -2.47
N GLY A 413 -9.37 14.90 -3.61
CA GLY A 413 -8.05 14.62 -4.20
C GLY A 413 -6.90 14.24 -3.26
N MET A 414 -5.75 13.83 -3.82
CA MET A 414 -4.57 13.49 -3.00
C MET A 414 -4.09 14.67 -2.16
N GLY A 415 -4.09 15.89 -2.72
CA GLY A 415 -3.66 17.07 -1.99
C GLY A 415 -4.52 17.38 -0.78
N ALA A 416 -5.85 17.26 -0.91
CA ALA A 416 -6.77 17.48 0.20
C ALA A 416 -6.57 16.44 1.33
N ALA A 417 -6.30 15.19 0.95
CA ALA A 417 -5.99 14.15 1.93
C ALA A 417 -4.64 14.34 2.58
N ALA A 418 -3.63 14.70 1.80
CA ALA A 418 -2.33 15.03 2.37
C ALA A 418 -2.45 16.15 3.40
N ALA A 419 -3.31 17.16 3.15
CA ALA A 419 -3.62 18.20 4.12
C ALA A 419 -4.38 17.67 5.35
N HIS A 420 -5.33 16.75 5.14
CA HIS A 420 -6.09 16.13 6.25
C HIS A 420 -5.19 15.32 7.19
N TYR A 421 -4.20 14.61 6.65
CA TYR A 421 -3.25 13.82 7.42
C TYR A 421 -1.99 14.59 7.85
N ASP A 422 -1.96 15.91 7.67
CA ASP A 422 -0.79 16.76 7.98
C ASP A 422 0.50 16.34 7.25
N ILE A 423 0.36 15.80 6.04
CA ILE A 423 1.53 15.39 5.23
C ILE A 423 2.21 16.65 4.68
N ASP A 424 3.34 17.02 5.25
CA ASP A 424 4.12 18.20 4.84
C ASP A 424 5.64 18.01 5.00
N VAL A 425 6.05 16.83 5.47
CA VAL A 425 7.45 16.50 5.69
C VAL A 425 7.79 15.14 5.10
N PRO A 426 9.02 14.92 4.63
CA PRO A 426 9.44 13.59 4.19
C PRO A 426 9.44 12.62 5.37
N MET A 427 9.08 11.38 5.10
CA MET A 427 9.23 10.29 6.06
C MET A 427 10.72 10.08 6.35
N LEU A 428 11.13 10.29 7.58
CA LEU A 428 12.51 10.10 8.03
C LEU A 428 12.66 8.89 8.94
N GLU A 429 11.80 8.79 9.94
CA GLU A 429 11.90 7.78 10.99
C GLU A 429 10.72 6.80 10.91
N LEU A 430 11.04 5.52 11.02
CA LEU A 430 10.02 4.48 11.14
C LEU A 430 9.66 4.27 12.61
N ARG A 431 8.39 3.98 12.87
CA ARG A 431 7.97 3.58 14.21
C ARG A 431 8.67 2.29 14.59
N GLN A 432 9.20 2.26 15.81
CA GLN A 432 9.85 1.08 16.38
C GLN A 432 8.79 0.25 17.13
N ASP A 433 8.86 -1.07 16.99
CA ASP A 433 8.08 -2.01 17.78
C ASP A 433 8.75 -2.33 19.11
#